data_c07381ad15e484e90daa456c55e66ce2
#
_entry.id   c07381ad15e484e90daa456c55e66ce2
#
_cell.length_a   1.000
_cell.length_b   1.000
_cell.length_c   1.000
_cell.angle_alpha   90.00
_cell.angle_beta   90.00
_cell.angle_gamma   90.00
#
_symmetry.space_group_name_H-M   'P 1'
#
loop_
_entity.id
_entity.type
_entity.pdbx_description
1 polymer ?
#
loop_
_entity_poly.entity_id
_entity_poly.type
_entity_poly.pdbx_seq_one_letter_code
_entity_poly.pdbx_strand_id
1 'polypeptide(L)'
;MSNLILNEGYQKTKVFFEEGYRDKITYQGKQYIDLSNCAGSLMLGHNSKVYREIIKKYLNINASIFAHPNNYAVNFSKTIKKTFPSFEKIIFCNSGTEAVTKAQRISRTLNKKEFIVSVVGSWHGSVDSLLFQPDKKLKPRALSDGLSSNYKKKIIFIPY
;
A
#
# COMPACT_ATOMS: atom_id res chain seq x y z
N MET A 1 18.75 -19.61 -11.74
CA MET A 1 17.58 -18.74 -12.01
C MET A 1 17.59 -17.62 -11.00
N SER A 2 17.52 -16.68 -11.34
CA SER A 2 17.87 -15.35 -11.79
C SER A 2 17.89 -14.38 -10.61
N ASN A 3 19.06 -13.88 -10.31
CA ASN A 3 19.26 -12.68 -9.48
C ASN A 3 18.66 -11.40 -10.16
N LEU A 4 17.67 -11.57 -11.06
CA LEU A 4 17.11 -10.50 -11.85
C LEU A 4 15.96 -9.75 -11.15
N ILE A 5 15.36 -10.37 -10.12
CA ILE A 5 14.27 -9.75 -9.37
C ILE A 5 14.76 -9.42 -7.96
N LEU A 6 14.82 -8.15 -7.65
CA LEU A 6 15.02 -7.68 -6.29
C LEU A 6 13.65 -7.47 -5.66
N ASN A 7 13.39 -8.16 -4.56
CA ASN A 7 12.16 -8.01 -3.81
C ASN A 7 12.43 -7.27 -2.50
N GLU A 8 11.86 -6.10 -2.36
CA GLU A 8 11.94 -5.33 -1.11
C GLU A 8 11.35 -6.12 0.06
N GLY A 9 12.18 -6.47 1.03
CA GLY A 9 11.76 -7.11 2.29
C GLY A 9 11.77 -8.64 2.32
N TYR A 10 11.85 -9.35 1.18
CA TYR A 10 11.83 -10.82 1.14
C TYR A 10 13.02 -11.41 0.39
N GLN A 11 14.17 -10.79 0.49
CA GLN A 11 15.36 -11.06 -0.33
C GLN A 11 15.92 -12.50 -0.25
N LYS A 12 15.53 -13.28 0.74
CA LYS A 12 16.08 -14.62 0.97
C LYS A 12 15.16 -15.76 0.54
N THR A 13 13.97 -15.45 0.05
CA THR A 13 13.07 -16.51 -0.42
C THR A 13 13.44 -16.97 -1.82
N LYS A 14 13.55 -18.27 -2.00
CA LYS A 14 13.65 -18.94 -3.31
C LYS A 14 12.29 -19.47 -3.78
N VAL A 15 11.22 -19.02 -3.15
CA VAL A 15 9.85 -19.45 -3.45
C VAL A 15 9.29 -18.55 -4.54
N PHE A 16 8.88 -19.16 -5.65
CA PHE A 16 8.22 -18.50 -6.78
C PHE A 16 6.87 -19.15 -6.96
N PHE A 17 5.81 -18.41 -6.64
CA PHE A 17 4.45 -18.89 -6.81
C PHE A 17 4.06 -18.89 -8.29
N GLU A 18 3.32 -19.92 -8.69
CA GLU A 18 2.94 -20.18 -10.08
C GLU A 18 1.55 -19.61 -10.36
N GLU A 19 0.63 -19.88 -9.45
CA GLU A 19 -0.78 -19.52 -9.59
C GLU A 19 -1.38 -19.12 -8.25
N GLY A 20 -2.51 -18.39 -8.31
CA GLY A 20 -3.33 -18.07 -7.15
C GLY A 20 -4.83 -18.17 -7.47
N TYR A 21 -5.59 -18.79 -6.58
CA TYR A 21 -7.05 -18.87 -6.69
C TYR A 21 -7.71 -18.81 -5.31
N ARG A 22 -8.59 -17.82 -5.09
CA ARG A 22 -9.22 -17.54 -3.80
C ARG A 22 -8.20 -17.33 -2.70
N ASP A 23 -8.19 -18.22 -1.71
CA ASP A 23 -7.30 -18.24 -0.54
C ASP A 23 -6.04 -19.09 -0.73
N LYS A 24 -5.80 -19.60 -1.94
CA LYS A 24 -4.72 -20.55 -2.23
C LYS A 24 -3.74 -20.03 -3.26
N ILE A 25 -2.49 -20.44 -3.08
CA ILE A 25 -1.37 -20.23 -3.99
C ILE A 25 -0.71 -21.58 -4.32
N THR A 26 -0.17 -21.67 -5.51
CA THR A 26 0.53 -22.90 -5.98
C THR A 26 2.04 -22.65 -6.01
N TYR A 27 2.78 -23.61 -5.45
CA TYR A 27 4.22 -23.67 -5.51
C TYR A 27 4.68 -25.10 -5.73
N GLN A 28 5.48 -25.35 -6.78
CA GLN A 28 5.93 -26.68 -7.20
C GLN A 28 4.78 -27.69 -7.31
N GLY A 29 3.69 -27.28 -7.98
CA GLY A 29 2.51 -28.11 -8.19
C GLY A 29 1.68 -28.41 -6.93
N LYS A 30 2.05 -27.88 -5.76
CA LYS A 30 1.31 -28.06 -4.51
C LYS A 30 0.56 -26.79 -4.12
N GLN A 31 -0.63 -26.96 -3.56
CA GLN A 31 -1.43 -25.84 -3.07
C GLN A 31 -1.16 -25.55 -1.59
N TYR A 32 -1.08 -24.26 -1.27
CA TYR A 32 -0.90 -23.71 0.08
C TYR A 32 -1.97 -22.66 0.33
N ILE A 33 -2.38 -22.48 1.59
CA ILE A 33 -3.24 -21.36 1.99
C ILE A 33 -2.38 -20.10 2.06
N ASP A 34 -2.79 -19.05 1.38
CA ASP A 34 -2.11 -17.74 1.46
C ASP A 34 -2.64 -16.94 2.65
N LEU A 35 -1.88 -16.95 3.74
CA LEU A 35 -2.14 -16.14 4.91
C LEU A 35 -1.57 -14.72 4.82
N SER A 36 -0.75 -14.43 3.79
CA SER A 36 -0.18 -13.10 3.60
C SER A 36 -1.14 -12.14 2.89
N ASN A 37 -1.99 -12.70 2.03
CA ASN A 37 -2.99 -11.95 1.27
C ASN A 37 -2.40 -10.69 0.61
N CYS A 38 -1.18 -10.80 0.07
CA CYS A 38 -0.43 -9.68 -0.50
C CYS A 38 -0.32 -8.50 0.49
N ALA A 39 0.12 -8.78 1.73
CA ALA A 39 0.16 -7.82 2.84
C ALA A 39 -1.19 -7.13 3.13
N GLY A 40 -2.29 -7.88 2.97
CA GLY A 40 -3.66 -7.40 3.23
C GLY A 40 -4.30 -6.61 2.09
N SER A 41 -3.64 -6.44 0.95
CA SER A 41 -4.20 -5.68 -0.18
C SER A 41 -5.17 -6.48 -1.06
N LEU A 42 -5.11 -7.82 -1.01
CA LEU A 42 -5.88 -8.71 -1.87
C LEU A 42 -7.20 -9.16 -1.22
N MET A 43 -8.04 -8.23 -0.79
CA MET A 43 -9.25 -8.49 0.00
C MET A 43 -10.25 -9.47 -0.63
N LEU A 44 -10.31 -9.56 -1.95
CA LEU A 44 -11.21 -10.47 -2.66
C LEU A 44 -10.57 -11.84 -2.98
N GLY A 45 -9.34 -12.07 -2.52
CA GLY A 45 -8.57 -13.25 -2.85
C GLY A 45 -8.04 -13.28 -4.28
N HIS A 46 -7.20 -14.27 -4.55
CA HIS A 46 -6.58 -14.46 -5.86
C HIS A 46 -7.63 -14.78 -6.92
N ASN A 47 -7.50 -14.15 -8.08
CA ASN A 47 -8.31 -14.45 -9.27
C ASN A 47 -9.83 -14.47 -9.00
N SER A 48 -10.31 -13.54 -8.19
CA SER A 48 -11.72 -13.42 -7.81
C SER A 48 -12.63 -13.31 -9.04
N LYS A 49 -13.73 -14.08 -9.04
CA LYS A 49 -14.75 -14.03 -10.10
C LYS A 49 -15.33 -12.63 -10.25
N VAL A 50 -15.64 -11.96 -9.14
CA VAL A 50 -16.18 -10.59 -9.13
C VAL A 50 -15.21 -9.64 -9.82
N TYR A 51 -13.92 -9.72 -9.48
CA TYR A 51 -12.90 -8.86 -10.08
C TYR A 51 -12.76 -9.10 -11.59
N ARG A 52 -12.74 -10.36 -12.03
CA ARG A 52 -12.66 -10.72 -13.46
C ARG A 52 -13.86 -10.21 -14.26
N GLU A 53 -15.06 -10.33 -13.72
CA GLU A 53 -16.28 -9.86 -14.38
C GLU A 53 -16.29 -8.33 -14.53
N ILE A 54 -15.86 -7.61 -13.48
CA ILE A 54 -15.73 -6.15 -13.54
C ILE A 54 -14.71 -5.75 -14.60
N ILE A 55 -13.51 -6.34 -14.60
CA ILE A 55 -12.49 -6.01 -15.60
C ILE A 55 -13.00 -6.28 -17.02
N LYS A 56 -13.57 -7.48 -17.27
CA LYS A 56 -14.13 -7.81 -18.57
C LYS A 56 -15.18 -6.80 -19.05
N LYS A 57 -16.06 -6.37 -18.13
CA LYS A 57 -17.05 -5.32 -18.44
C LYS A 57 -16.39 -4.04 -18.92
N TYR A 58 -15.35 -3.57 -18.20
CA TYR A 58 -14.69 -2.31 -18.54
C TYR A 58 -13.75 -2.41 -19.75
N LEU A 59 -13.21 -3.58 -20.05
CA LEU A 59 -12.47 -3.82 -21.30
C LEU A 59 -13.36 -3.81 -22.54
N ASN A 60 -14.64 -4.17 -22.40
CA ASN A 60 -15.60 -4.24 -23.51
C ASN A 60 -16.33 -2.92 -23.77
N ILE A 61 -16.07 -1.89 -23.03
CA ILE A 61 -16.61 -0.55 -23.25
C ILE A 61 -15.48 0.43 -23.50
N ASN A 62 -15.75 1.54 -24.17
CA ASN A 62 -14.76 2.59 -24.42
C ASN A 62 -14.43 3.37 -23.13
N ALA A 63 -14.09 2.63 -22.06
CA ALA A 63 -13.60 3.20 -20.82
C ALA A 63 -12.17 3.66 -21.02
N SER A 64 -11.87 4.88 -20.62
CA SER A 64 -10.53 5.45 -20.72
C SER A 64 -10.07 6.02 -19.39
N ILE A 65 -8.75 6.03 -19.19
CA ILE A 65 -8.12 6.65 -18.03
C ILE A 65 -7.72 8.06 -18.45
N PHE A 66 -8.16 9.05 -17.68
CA PHE A 66 -7.87 10.46 -17.92
C PHE A 66 -7.07 11.02 -16.75
N ALA A 67 -6.22 11.99 -17.02
CA ALA A 67 -5.56 12.78 -15.98
C ALA A 67 -6.55 13.70 -15.22
N HIS A 68 -7.78 13.77 -15.67
CA HIS A 68 -8.86 14.54 -15.08
C HIS A 68 -9.91 13.64 -14.41
N PRO A 69 -10.76 14.20 -13.54
CA PRO A 69 -11.88 13.47 -12.96
C PRO A 69 -12.77 12.87 -14.06
N ASN A 70 -13.21 11.64 -13.84
CA ASN A 70 -14.12 10.93 -14.73
C ASN A 70 -15.34 10.42 -13.97
N ASN A 71 -16.39 10.02 -14.68
CA ASN A 71 -17.63 9.59 -14.07
C ASN A 71 -17.48 8.37 -13.15
N TYR A 72 -16.52 7.47 -13.41
CA TYR A 72 -16.28 6.29 -12.57
C TYR A 72 -15.73 6.72 -11.20
N ALA A 73 -14.76 7.62 -11.18
CA ALA A 73 -14.19 8.18 -9.95
C ALA A 73 -15.26 8.96 -9.16
N VAL A 74 -16.08 9.76 -9.82
CA VAL A 74 -17.19 10.50 -9.19
C VAL A 74 -18.20 9.54 -8.56
N ASN A 75 -18.62 8.49 -9.27
CA ASN A 75 -19.58 7.54 -8.75
C ASN A 75 -19.00 6.71 -7.59
N PHE A 76 -17.74 6.33 -7.68
CA PHE A 76 -17.06 5.62 -6.58
C PHE A 76 -16.90 6.53 -5.35
N SER A 77 -16.58 7.80 -5.53
CA SER A 77 -16.53 8.79 -4.44
C SER A 77 -17.88 8.92 -3.71
N LYS A 78 -18.99 8.91 -4.44
CA LYS A 78 -20.35 8.92 -3.84
C LYS A 78 -20.58 7.65 -3.00
N THR A 79 -20.11 6.50 -3.46
CA THR A 79 -20.21 5.24 -2.70
C THR A 79 -19.38 5.28 -1.43
N ILE A 80 -18.13 5.74 -1.52
CA ILE A 80 -17.26 5.91 -0.34
C ILE A 80 -17.90 6.88 0.66
N LYS A 81 -18.44 8.00 0.20
CA LYS A 81 -19.09 8.97 1.08
C LYS A 81 -20.30 8.42 1.82
N LYS A 82 -21.06 7.49 1.23
CA LYS A 82 -22.17 6.80 1.93
C LYS A 82 -21.65 5.96 3.11
N THR A 83 -20.49 5.30 2.96
CA THR A 83 -19.89 4.47 4.01
C THR A 83 -19.16 5.33 5.06
N PHE A 84 -18.53 6.42 4.64
CA PHE A 84 -17.75 7.32 5.47
C PHE A 84 -18.24 8.76 5.31
N PRO A 85 -19.38 9.14 5.91
CA PRO A 85 -20.02 10.46 5.69
C PRO A 85 -19.16 11.65 6.13
N SER A 86 -18.24 11.45 7.07
CA SER A 86 -17.34 12.50 7.57
C SER A 86 -16.29 12.96 6.57
N PHE A 87 -15.98 12.15 5.54
CA PHE A 87 -15.03 12.53 4.51
C PHE A 87 -15.68 13.38 3.42
N GLU A 88 -15.25 14.62 3.29
CA GLU A 88 -15.79 15.54 2.28
C GLU A 88 -15.10 15.40 0.92
N LYS A 89 -13.83 15.08 0.90
CA LYS A 89 -13.00 15.00 -0.30
C LYS A 89 -12.19 13.70 -0.33
N ILE A 90 -11.98 13.18 -1.52
CA ILE A 90 -11.30 11.92 -1.77
C ILE A 90 -10.21 12.13 -2.82
N ILE A 91 -9.03 11.60 -2.57
CA ILE A 91 -7.93 11.53 -3.53
C ILE A 91 -7.66 10.06 -3.81
N PHE A 92 -7.79 9.64 -5.06
CA PHE A 92 -7.42 8.29 -5.47
C PHE A 92 -5.92 8.18 -5.69
N CYS A 93 -5.37 7.03 -5.33
CA CYS A 93 -3.96 6.69 -5.44
C CYS A 93 -3.81 5.25 -5.92
N ASN A 94 -2.67 4.93 -6.56
CA ASN A 94 -2.42 3.59 -7.06
C ASN A 94 -1.79 2.66 -6.00
N SER A 95 -1.26 3.23 -4.92
CA SER A 95 -0.64 2.46 -3.84
C SER A 95 -0.82 3.13 -2.47
N GLY A 96 -0.66 2.33 -1.41
CA GLY A 96 -0.62 2.86 -0.04
C GLY A 96 0.52 3.85 0.18
N THR A 97 1.68 3.63 -0.45
CA THR A 97 2.82 4.56 -0.41
C THR A 97 2.46 5.94 -0.96
N GLU A 98 1.77 5.99 -2.12
CA GLU A 98 1.30 7.27 -2.67
C GLU A 98 0.28 7.94 -1.75
N ALA A 99 -0.66 7.18 -1.20
CA ALA A 99 -1.67 7.69 -0.29
C ALA A 99 -1.04 8.31 0.96
N VAL A 100 -0.09 7.61 1.60
CA VAL A 100 0.63 8.10 2.78
C VAL A 100 1.48 9.33 2.43
N THR A 101 2.14 9.36 1.28
CA THR A 101 2.92 10.52 0.82
C THR A 101 2.04 11.76 0.67
N LYS A 102 0.86 11.61 0.05
CA LYS A 102 -0.10 12.72 -0.10
C LYS A 102 -0.67 13.16 1.24
N ALA A 103 -1.01 12.21 2.12
CA ALA A 103 -1.52 12.50 3.47
C ALA A 103 -0.51 13.29 4.30
N GLN A 104 0.77 12.92 4.28
CA GLN A 104 1.83 13.68 4.95
C GLN A 104 1.93 15.12 4.43
N ARG A 105 1.89 15.28 3.10
CA ARG A 105 2.00 16.61 2.48
C ARG A 105 0.83 17.51 2.88
N ILE A 106 -0.39 16.98 2.84
CA ILE A 106 -1.60 17.68 3.27
C ILE A 106 -1.50 18.05 4.75
N SER A 107 -1.15 17.09 5.60
CA SER A 107 -1.01 17.32 7.05
C SER A 107 0.01 18.40 7.37
N ARG A 108 1.18 18.39 6.72
CA ARG A 108 2.20 19.43 6.90
C ARG A 108 1.72 20.80 6.42
N THR A 109 0.95 20.84 5.33
CA THR A 109 0.37 22.09 4.83
C THR A 109 -0.61 22.70 5.82
N LEU A 110 -1.48 21.89 6.39
CA LEU A 110 -2.53 22.33 7.32
C LEU A 110 -1.95 22.70 8.70
N ASN A 111 -1.09 21.86 9.24
CA ASN A 111 -0.60 21.99 10.61
C ASN A 111 0.70 22.82 10.73
N LYS A 112 1.38 23.09 9.62
CA LYS A 112 2.70 23.75 9.58
C LYS A 112 3.74 23.07 10.48
N LYS A 113 3.64 21.74 10.68
CA LYS A 113 4.53 20.92 11.49
C LYS A 113 5.33 19.97 10.61
N GLU A 114 6.58 19.74 10.99
CA GLU A 114 7.49 18.89 10.23
C GLU A 114 7.63 17.47 10.81
N PHE A 115 7.42 17.34 12.13
CA PHE A 115 7.53 16.05 12.81
C PHE A 115 6.35 15.15 12.49
N ILE A 116 6.64 13.86 12.40
CA ILE A 116 5.65 12.82 12.24
C ILE A 116 5.76 11.87 13.42
N VAL A 117 4.63 11.55 14.02
CA VAL A 117 4.52 10.52 15.05
C VAL A 117 4.10 9.22 14.37
N SER A 118 4.84 8.15 14.64
CA SER A 118 4.57 6.79 14.15
C SER A 118 4.43 5.84 15.31
N VAL A 119 3.43 4.97 15.26
CA VAL A 119 3.24 3.92 16.26
C VAL A 119 4.19 2.76 15.97
N VAL A 120 4.79 2.19 17.02
CA VAL A 120 5.67 1.01 16.88
C VAL A 120 4.91 -0.13 16.20
N GLY A 121 5.54 -0.76 15.21
CA GLY A 121 4.95 -1.87 14.45
C GLY A 121 4.06 -1.45 13.28
N SER A 122 3.77 -0.15 13.10
CA SER A 122 3.01 0.28 11.94
C SER A 122 3.84 0.27 10.65
N TRP A 123 3.15 -0.02 9.54
CA TRP A 123 3.72 -0.01 8.20
C TRP A 123 3.10 1.11 7.35
N HIS A 124 3.94 1.85 6.66
CA HIS A 124 3.54 3.03 5.89
C HIS A 124 3.96 2.98 4.42
N GLY A 125 4.26 1.77 3.92
CA GLY A 125 4.80 1.60 2.58
C GLY A 125 6.27 2.09 2.49
N SER A 126 6.77 2.25 1.27
CA SER A 126 8.15 2.66 0.97
C SER A 126 8.31 4.18 0.93
N VAL A 127 7.75 4.88 1.92
CA VAL A 127 7.89 6.35 2.03
C VAL A 127 9.17 6.67 2.78
N ASP A 128 10.16 7.26 2.14
CA ASP A 128 11.48 7.56 2.71
C ASP A 128 11.42 8.20 4.10
N SER A 129 10.52 9.16 4.29
CA SER A 129 10.37 9.86 5.57
C SER A 129 9.80 9.00 6.70
N LEU A 130 9.30 7.80 6.40
CA LEU A 130 8.70 6.84 7.34
C LEU A 130 9.33 5.45 7.29
N LEU A 131 10.32 5.23 6.41
CA LEU A 131 10.98 3.94 6.26
C LEU A 131 12.04 3.74 7.37
N PHE A 132 11.56 3.87 8.61
CA PHE A 132 12.32 3.72 9.84
C PHE A 132 11.58 2.80 10.80
N GLN A 133 12.33 2.13 11.67
CA GLN A 133 11.82 1.37 12.80
C GLN A 133 12.44 1.88 14.10
N PRO A 134 11.80 1.73 15.25
CA PRO A 134 12.41 2.11 16.51
C PRO A 134 13.46 1.09 16.98
N ASP A 135 14.49 1.56 17.63
CA ASP A 135 15.33 0.72 18.49
C ASP A 135 14.67 0.50 19.86
N LYS A 136 15.35 -0.21 20.77
CA LYS A 136 14.86 -0.48 22.14
C LYS A 136 14.58 0.79 22.97
N LYS A 137 15.12 1.95 22.55
CA LYS A 137 14.93 3.26 23.19
C LYS A 137 14.01 4.18 22.39
N LEU A 138 13.22 3.61 21.49
CA LEU A 138 12.31 4.31 20.55
C LEU A 138 13.03 5.31 19.61
N LYS A 139 14.35 5.19 19.45
CA LYS A 139 15.10 6.02 18.49
C LYS A 139 14.96 5.46 17.08
N PRO A 140 14.74 6.33 16.07
CA PRO A 140 14.60 5.90 14.69
C PRO A 140 15.87 5.22 14.16
N ARG A 141 15.71 4.02 13.56
CA ARG A 141 16.73 3.29 12.83
C ARG A 141 16.24 3.08 11.40
N ALA A 142 17.04 3.42 10.42
CA ALA A 142 16.72 3.23 9.01
C ALA A 142 16.49 1.74 8.70
N LEU A 143 15.46 1.44 7.90
CA LEU A 143 15.16 0.10 7.40
C LEU A 143 15.97 -0.25 6.16
N SER A 144 16.51 0.75 5.48
CA SER A 144 17.33 0.58 4.29
C SER A 144 18.45 1.59 4.25
N ASP A 145 19.51 1.28 3.55
CA ASP A 145 20.55 2.23 3.21
C ASP A 145 20.02 3.28 2.21
N GLY A 146 20.69 4.43 2.13
CA GLY A 146 20.29 5.51 1.22
C GLY A 146 19.22 6.47 1.75
N LEU A 147 18.64 6.21 2.92
CA LEU A 147 17.69 7.13 3.54
C LEU A 147 18.39 8.37 4.12
N SER A 148 17.85 9.56 3.84
CA SER A 148 18.40 10.81 4.37
C SER A 148 18.32 10.87 5.90
N SER A 149 19.43 11.23 6.54
CA SER A 149 19.48 11.48 7.99
C SER A 149 18.53 12.60 8.46
N ASN A 150 18.11 13.48 7.57
CA ASN A 150 17.14 14.53 7.88
C ASN A 150 15.77 13.97 8.20
N TYR A 151 15.36 12.86 7.59
CA TYR A 151 14.10 12.19 7.92
C TYR A 151 14.15 11.58 9.32
N LYS A 152 15.28 10.95 9.67
CA LYS A 152 15.52 10.39 11.00
C LYS A 152 15.27 11.41 12.14
N LYS A 153 15.60 12.68 11.92
CA LYS A 153 15.44 13.75 12.91
C LYS A 153 13.99 14.20 13.09
N LYS A 154 13.10 13.84 12.16
CA LYS A 154 11.72 14.34 12.10
C LYS A 154 10.66 13.26 12.35
N ILE A 155 11.07 12.04 12.68
CA ILE A 155 10.17 10.96 13.06
C ILE A 155 10.29 10.67 14.56
N ILE A 156 9.15 10.51 15.21
CA ILE A 156 9.02 10.18 16.64
C ILE A 156 8.22 8.89 16.74
N PHE A 157 8.74 7.90 17.46
CA PHE A 157 8.01 6.67 17.73
C PHE A 157 7.33 6.73 19.09
N ILE A 158 6.10 6.24 19.13
CA ILE A 158 5.36 6.01 20.36
C ILE A 158 5.01 4.51 20.46
N PRO A 159 4.95 3.95 21.66
CA PRO A 159 4.53 2.56 21.85
C PRO A 159 3.09 2.37 21.39
N TYR A 160 2.77 1.11 21.05
CA TYR A 160 1.41 0.67 20.78
C TYR A 160 0.63 0.50 22.08
#